data_ba2163b079b572f9673656fc877ecf17
#
_entry.id   ba2163b079b572f9673656fc877ecf17
#
_cell.length_a   1.000
_cell.length_b   1.000
_cell.length_c   1.000
_cell.angle_alpha   90.00
_cell.angle_beta   90.00
_cell.angle_gamma   90.00
#
_symmetry.space_group_name_H-M   'P 1'
#
loop_
_entity.id
_entity.type
_entity.pdbx_description
1 polymer ?
#
loop_
_entity_poly.entity_id
_entity_poly.type
_entity_poly.pdbx_seq_one_letter_code
_entity_poly.pdbx_strand_id
1 'polypeptide(L)'
;MLVTNRFVVDVDASDGFTERAHAALTALAARPGYLRGQLVRALDDPRHWSLVTEWESVGTYRRALGAFEVKVSAVPLLAESVDEPSAYEALATAAPGGAVVVAESDRAAGPYR
;
A
#
# COMPACT_ATOMS: atom_id res chain seq x y z
N MET A 1 -0.04 -9.50 -3.06
CA MET A 1 -0.72 -8.29 -3.53
C MET A 1 -0.06 -7.09 -2.88
N LEU A 2 0.25 -6.07 -3.64
CA LEU A 2 0.97 -4.88 -3.20
C LEU A 2 0.08 -3.65 -3.32
N VAL A 3 0.07 -2.80 -2.30
CA VAL A 3 -0.63 -1.52 -2.34
C VAL A 3 0.39 -0.40 -2.21
N THR A 4 0.37 0.54 -3.14
CA THR A 4 1.24 1.71 -3.13
C THR A 4 0.38 2.95 -3.25
N ASN A 5 0.29 3.72 -2.18
CA ASN A 5 -0.43 4.99 -2.16
C ASN A 5 0.60 6.11 -2.15
N ARG A 6 0.61 6.92 -3.21
CA ARG A 6 1.55 8.04 -3.33
C ARG A 6 0.94 9.34 -2.84
N PHE A 7 1.79 10.16 -2.22
CA PHE A 7 1.39 11.46 -1.67
C PHE A 7 2.40 12.52 -2.09
N VAL A 8 1.90 13.71 -2.31
CA VAL A 8 2.74 14.91 -2.48
C VAL A 8 2.45 15.80 -1.28
N VAL A 9 3.46 16.02 -0.45
CA VAL A 9 3.33 16.70 0.84
C VAL A 9 4.29 17.87 0.90
N ASP A 10 3.79 19.06 1.21
CA ASP A 10 4.66 20.21 1.41
C ASP A 10 5.63 19.92 2.57
N VAL A 11 6.85 20.43 2.45
CA VAL A 11 7.89 20.19 3.46
C VAL A 11 7.42 20.62 4.86
N ASP A 12 6.70 21.74 4.94
CA ASP A 12 6.18 22.24 6.21
C ASP A 12 5.12 21.34 6.85
N ALA A 13 4.49 20.49 6.08
CA ALA A 13 3.45 19.57 6.55
C ALA A 13 3.99 18.16 6.81
N SER A 14 5.29 17.92 6.61
CA SER A 14 5.84 16.55 6.66
C SER A 14 5.76 15.89 8.03
N ASP A 15 5.93 16.63 9.12
CA ASP A 15 5.84 16.06 10.47
C ASP A 15 4.43 15.56 10.79
N GLY A 16 3.43 16.39 10.52
CA GLY A 16 2.03 16.00 10.71
C GLY A 16 1.62 14.83 9.81
N PHE A 17 2.08 14.85 8.57
CA PHE A 17 1.85 13.74 7.65
C PHE A 17 2.48 12.44 8.17
N THR A 18 3.71 12.50 8.65
CA THR A 18 4.43 11.35 9.18
C THR A 18 3.67 10.72 10.37
N GLU A 19 3.17 11.53 11.30
CA GLU A 19 2.38 11.02 12.42
C GLU A 19 1.12 10.31 11.95
N ARG A 20 0.41 10.90 11.00
CA ARG A 20 -0.80 10.30 10.45
C ARG A 20 -0.50 9.02 9.69
N ALA A 21 0.60 8.99 8.95
CA ALA A 21 1.03 7.80 8.21
C ALA A 21 1.43 6.66 9.15
N HIS A 22 2.10 6.98 10.27
CA HIS A 22 2.43 5.98 11.30
C HIS A 22 1.18 5.37 11.90
N ALA A 23 0.18 6.19 12.22
CA ALA A 23 -1.10 5.70 12.76
C ALA A 23 -1.82 4.80 11.74
N ALA A 24 -1.82 5.21 10.48
CA ALA A 24 -2.42 4.43 9.39
C ALA A 24 -1.72 3.07 9.25
N LEU A 25 -0.40 3.08 9.23
CA LEU A 25 0.40 1.85 9.10
C LEU A 25 0.17 0.92 10.27
N THR A 26 0.11 1.45 11.49
CA THR A 26 -0.18 0.67 12.70
C THR A 26 -1.56 -0.01 12.60
N ALA A 27 -2.57 0.71 12.17
CA ALA A 27 -3.93 0.17 12.04
C ALA A 27 -3.99 -0.94 10.98
N LEU A 28 -3.33 -0.72 9.82
CA LEU A 28 -3.27 -1.72 8.75
C LEU A 28 -2.49 -2.96 9.18
N ALA A 29 -1.36 -2.77 9.87
CA ALA A 29 -0.50 -3.87 10.30
C ALA A 29 -1.18 -4.82 11.30
N ALA A 30 -2.21 -4.37 11.99
CA ALA A 30 -2.98 -5.19 12.91
C ALA A 30 -4.01 -6.11 12.24
N ARG A 31 -4.20 -5.99 10.92
CA ARG A 31 -5.27 -6.71 10.24
C ARG A 31 -4.81 -8.07 9.72
N PRO A 32 -5.73 -9.06 9.71
CA PRO A 32 -5.44 -10.37 9.10
C PRO A 32 -5.06 -10.23 7.64
N GLY A 33 -4.04 -10.95 7.23
CA GLY A 33 -3.55 -10.95 5.85
C GLY A 33 -2.51 -9.87 5.54
N TYR A 34 -2.25 -8.95 6.45
CA TYR A 34 -1.13 -8.01 6.31
C TYR A 34 0.20 -8.77 6.42
N LEU A 35 1.11 -8.53 5.47
CA LEU A 35 2.43 -9.18 5.44
C LEU A 35 3.54 -8.24 5.88
N ARG A 36 3.59 -7.06 5.31
CA ARG A 36 4.58 -6.03 5.64
C ARG A 36 4.18 -4.70 5.05
N GLY A 37 4.82 -3.65 5.54
CA GLY A 37 4.60 -2.32 4.98
C GLY A 37 5.70 -1.36 5.41
N GLN A 38 5.76 -0.24 4.70
CA GLN A 38 6.71 0.81 4.99
C GLN A 38 6.22 2.14 4.45
N LEU A 39 6.62 3.19 5.13
CA LEU A 39 6.49 4.55 4.63
C LEU A 39 7.82 4.94 4.01
N VAL A 40 7.81 5.38 2.78
CA VAL A 40 9.03 5.74 2.04
C VAL A 40 8.91 7.16 1.49
N ARG A 41 10.06 7.80 1.32
CA ARG A 41 10.15 9.14 0.76
C ARG A 41 11.21 9.13 -0.33
N ALA A 42 10.94 9.84 -1.43
CA ALA A 42 11.88 9.96 -2.53
C ALA A 42 13.18 10.64 -2.05
N LEU A 43 14.31 10.09 -2.47
CA LEU A 43 15.63 10.61 -2.08
C LEU A 43 15.94 11.97 -2.73
N ASP A 44 15.40 12.20 -3.92
CA ASP A 44 15.70 13.38 -4.73
C ASP A 44 14.60 14.45 -4.67
N ASP A 45 13.46 14.15 -4.06
CA ASP A 45 12.39 15.14 -3.83
C ASP A 45 11.66 14.82 -2.53
N PRO A 46 11.92 15.56 -1.44
CA PRO A 46 11.35 15.25 -0.13
C PRO A 46 9.84 15.46 -0.01
N ARG A 47 9.18 15.94 -1.05
CA ARG A 47 7.72 16.11 -1.06
C ARG A 47 7.01 14.84 -1.52
N HIS A 48 7.70 13.90 -2.14
CA HIS A 48 7.12 12.68 -2.66
C HIS A 48 7.27 11.51 -1.68
N TRP A 49 6.13 11.00 -1.24
CA TRP A 49 6.03 9.89 -0.27
C TRP A 49 5.20 8.77 -0.85
N SER A 50 5.44 7.56 -0.35
CA SER A 50 4.56 6.42 -0.63
C SER A 50 4.35 5.61 0.64
N LEU A 51 3.12 5.15 0.81
CA LEU A 51 2.80 4.13 1.81
C LEU A 51 2.66 2.80 1.04
N VAL A 52 3.56 1.87 1.30
CA VAL A 52 3.63 0.60 0.58
C VAL A 52 3.29 -0.53 1.55
N THR A 53 2.27 -1.32 1.23
CA THR A 53 1.88 -2.48 2.03
C THR A 53 1.73 -3.71 1.16
N GLU A 54 2.04 -4.88 1.72
CA GLU A 54 1.84 -6.16 1.07
C GLU A 54 0.83 -6.98 1.85
N TRP A 55 -0.01 -7.70 1.12
CA TRP A 55 -1.14 -8.46 1.65
C TRP A 55 -1.19 -9.84 1.04
N GLU A 56 -1.75 -10.79 1.79
CA GLU A 56 -1.93 -12.16 1.28
C GLU A 56 -2.83 -12.21 0.05
N SER A 57 -3.85 -11.35 0.01
CA SER A 57 -4.82 -11.34 -1.09
C SER A 57 -5.56 -10.01 -1.18
N VAL A 58 -6.21 -9.78 -2.31
CA VAL A 58 -7.13 -8.64 -2.49
C VAL A 58 -8.24 -8.67 -1.44
N GLY A 59 -8.77 -9.86 -1.14
CA GLY A 59 -9.85 -10.01 -0.17
C GLY A 59 -9.43 -9.58 1.24
N THR A 60 -8.23 -9.94 1.68
CA THR A 60 -7.74 -9.52 3.01
C THR A 60 -7.57 -8.02 3.09
N TYR A 61 -7.06 -7.40 2.04
CA TYR A 61 -6.93 -5.95 1.99
C TYR A 61 -8.30 -5.26 2.03
N ARG A 62 -9.26 -5.73 1.24
CA ARG A 62 -10.62 -5.16 1.24
C ARG A 62 -11.28 -5.26 2.61
N ARG A 63 -11.14 -6.41 3.29
CA ARG A 63 -11.66 -6.58 4.65
C ARG A 63 -10.97 -5.65 5.63
N ALA A 64 -9.66 -5.44 5.48
CA ALA A 64 -8.92 -4.51 6.33
C ALA A 64 -9.50 -3.09 6.22
N LEU A 65 -9.79 -2.63 5.01
CA LEU A 65 -10.36 -1.29 4.80
C LEU A 65 -11.73 -1.12 5.46
N GLY A 66 -12.44 -2.20 5.73
CA GLY A 66 -13.73 -2.19 6.43
C GLY A 66 -13.61 -2.20 7.95
N ALA A 67 -12.45 -2.44 8.52
CA ALA A 67 -12.26 -2.47 9.97
C ALA A 67 -12.35 -1.07 10.57
N PHE A 68 -12.94 -0.97 11.76
CA PHE A 68 -13.17 0.33 12.41
C PHE A 68 -11.89 1.14 12.57
N GLU A 69 -10.83 0.53 13.13
CA GLU A 69 -9.57 1.22 13.36
C GLU A 69 -8.94 1.73 12.05
N VAL A 70 -9.07 0.97 10.98
CA VAL A 70 -8.57 1.35 9.66
C VAL A 70 -9.40 2.49 9.08
N LYS A 71 -10.71 2.45 9.24
CA LYS A 71 -11.60 3.53 8.80
C LYS A 71 -11.29 4.84 9.50
N VAL A 72 -10.91 4.79 10.77
CA VAL A 72 -10.59 5.98 11.56
C VAL A 72 -9.18 6.49 11.25
N SER A 73 -8.18 5.59 11.23
CA SER A 73 -6.77 5.98 11.21
C SER A 73 -6.10 5.91 9.85
N ALA A 74 -6.65 5.15 8.90
CA ALA A 74 -6.00 4.95 7.60
C ALA A 74 -6.81 5.50 6.42
N VAL A 75 -8.09 5.20 6.33
CA VAL A 75 -8.90 5.56 5.17
C VAL A 75 -8.88 7.07 4.88
N PRO A 76 -8.99 7.97 5.87
CA PRO A 76 -8.91 9.41 5.59
C PRO A 76 -7.58 9.83 4.98
N LEU A 77 -6.48 9.23 5.41
CA LEU A 77 -5.16 9.48 4.84
C LEU A 77 -5.07 8.96 3.40
N LEU A 78 -5.51 7.73 3.19
CA LEU A 78 -5.48 7.11 1.85
C LEU A 78 -6.31 7.90 0.83
N ALA A 79 -7.37 8.56 1.28
CA ALA A 79 -8.19 9.41 0.42
C ALA A 79 -7.45 10.64 -0.09
N GLU A 80 -6.35 11.04 0.56
CA GLU A 80 -5.51 12.17 0.15
C GLU A 80 -4.40 11.76 -0.83
N SER A 81 -4.27 10.48 -1.13
CA SER A 81 -3.25 10.01 -2.06
C SER A 81 -3.52 10.50 -3.50
N VAL A 82 -2.48 10.50 -4.30
CA VAL A 82 -2.59 10.83 -5.72
C VAL A 82 -3.60 9.91 -6.38
N ASP A 83 -4.48 10.47 -7.21
CA ASP A 83 -5.51 9.71 -7.92
C ASP A 83 -4.90 8.90 -9.06
N GLU A 84 -4.51 7.68 -8.74
CA GLU A 84 -3.90 6.72 -9.65
C GLU A 84 -4.13 5.30 -9.12
N PRO A 85 -3.90 4.27 -9.92
CA PRO A 85 -3.98 2.89 -9.43
C PRO A 85 -3.04 2.68 -8.25
N SER A 86 -3.54 2.02 -7.20
CA SER A 86 -2.79 1.80 -5.96
C SER A 86 -2.58 0.33 -5.61
N ALA A 87 -3.44 -0.54 -6.09
CA ALA A 87 -3.38 -1.98 -5.79
C ALA A 87 -2.83 -2.74 -6.99
N TYR A 88 -1.85 -3.59 -6.73
CA TYR A 88 -1.11 -4.33 -7.76
C TYR A 88 -1.04 -5.80 -7.39
N GLU A 89 -1.19 -6.67 -8.37
CA GLU A 89 -0.90 -8.09 -8.18
C GLU A 89 0.56 -8.37 -8.59
N ALA A 90 1.23 -9.25 -7.85
CA ALA A 90 2.58 -9.66 -8.19
C ALA A 90 2.52 -10.79 -9.22
N LEU A 91 2.99 -10.54 -10.42
CA LEU A 91 2.97 -11.53 -11.50
C LEU A 91 4.26 -12.32 -11.60
N ALA A 92 5.33 -11.83 -10.98
CA ALA A 92 6.60 -12.54 -10.92
C ALA A 92 7.39 -12.08 -9.70
N THR A 93 8.07 -13.00 -9.04
CA THR A 93 8.92 -12.73 -7.90
C THR A 93 10.24 -13.49 -8.03
N ALA A 94 11.27 -12.98 -7.39
CA ALA A 94 12.54 -13.68 -7.28
C ALA A 94 13.17 -13.38 -5.91
N ALA A 95 13.65 -14.42 -5.24
CA ALA A 95 14.46 -14.26 -4.06
C ALA A 95 15.92 -13.96 -4.48
N PRO A 96 16.76 -13.42 -3.58
CA PRO A 96 18.17 -13.18 -3.90
C PRO A 96 18.84 -14.46 -4.44
N GLY A 97 19.40 -14.37 -5.64
CA GLY A 97 20.05 -15.50 -6.31
C GLY A 97 19.10 -16.59 -6.79
N GLY A 98 17.81 -16.42 -6.62
CA GLY A 98 16.80 -17.40 -7.03
C GLY A 98 16.31 -17.17 -8.46
N ALA A 99 15.64 -18.18 -8.99
CA ALA A 99 14.96 -18.08 -10.28
C ALA A 99 13.68 -17.25 -10.13
N VAL A 100 13.22 -16.66 -11.23
CA VAL A 100 11.95 -15.96 -11.27
C VAL A 100 10.81 -16.97 -11.12
N VAL A 101 9.91 -16.70 -10.17
CA VAL A 101 8.68 -17.46 -9.95
C VAL A 101 7.53 -16.65 -10.51
N VAL A 102 6.78 -17.24 -11.43
CA VAL A 102 5.64 -16.59 -12.08
C VAL A 102 4.36 -16.94 -11.34
N ALA A 103 3.53 -15.94 -11.06
CA ALA A 103 2.22 -16.13 -10.47
C ALA A 103 1.13 -15.84 -11.51
N GLU A 104 0.02 -16.56 -11.43
CA GLU A 104 -1.14 -16.28 -12.28
C GLU A 104 -1.91 -15.07 -11.75
N SER A 105 -2.53 -14.33 -12.68
CA SER A 105 -3.39 -13.21 -12.31
C SER A 105 -4.67 -13.71 -11.65
N ASP A 106 -5.11 -13.03 -10.60
CA ASP A 106 -6.42 -13.26 -9.97
C ASP A 106 -7.57 -12.71 -10.79
N ARG A 107 -7.28 -11.99 -11.87
CA ARG A 107 -8.32 -11.43 -12.71
C ARG A 107 -8.97 -12.53 -13.55
N ALA A 108 -10.29 -12.44 -13.69
CA ALA A 108 -11.00 -13.33 -14.58
C ALA A 108 -10.50 -13.18 -16.01
N ALA A 109 -10.45 -14.29 -16.76
CA ALA A 109 -10.13 -14.26 -18.17
C ALA A 109 -11.16 -13.42 -18.92
N GLY A 110 -10.68 -12.57 -19.84
CA GLY A 110 -11.55 -11.69 -20.60
C GLY A 110 -10.77 -10.90 -21.63
N PRO A 111 -11.46 -9.99 -22.35
CA PRO A 111 -10.84 -9.25 -23.45
C PRO A 111 -9.75 -8.27 -23.02
N TYR A 112 -9.63 -8.00 -21.74
CA TYR A 112 -8.65 -7.05 -21.20
C TYR A 112 -7.34 -7.69 -20.76
N ARG A 113 -7.20 -8.95 -20.94
CA ARG A 113 -6.02 -9.70 -20.50
C ARG A 113 -4.96 -9.76 -21.56
#